data_1e865432627d73685f2d59c23fe36c16
#
_entry.id   1e865432627d73685f2d59c23fe36c16
#
_cell.length_a   1.000
_cell.length_b   1.000
_cell.length_c   1.000
_cell.angle_alpha   90.00
_cell.angle_beta   90.00
_cell.angle_gamma   90.00
#
_symmetry.space_group_name_H-M   'P 1'
#
loop_
_entity.id
_entity.type
_entity.pdbx_description
1 polymer ?
#
loop_
_entity_poly.entity_id
_entity_poly.type
_entity_poly.pdbx_seq_one_letter_code
_entity_poly.pdbx_strand_id
1 'polypeptide(L)'
;MEGVLAASLFYYGCIMTLEDLHKQVDLDLKIDDTELDLESIRTPQLHNKYLKLYTKFSLQYKKAKDDYSTVYKFKWEYYCGKSAPEVYQENPFDLKVLKSDVYIYLNADAELQQADQKQEYLKQVCNYLERVLREINNRNWNIKNTIEWKKFIHGE
;
A
#
# COMPACT_ATOMS: atom_id res chain seq x y z
N MET A 1 14.33 -6.19 15.69
CA MET A 1 14.34 -5.60 14.32
C MET A 1 12.99 -5.00 13.89
N GLU A 2 11.91 -5.22 14.63
CA GLU A 2 10.57 -4.66 14.34
C GLU A 2 10.44 -3.15 14.62
N GLY A 3 11.26 -2.60 15.51
CA GLY A 3 11.16 -1.18 15.90
C GLY A 3 11.65 -0.16 14.86
N VAL A 4 12.51 -0.54 13.92
CA VAL A 4 13.09 0.38 12.93
C VAL A 4 12.13 0.63 11.76
N LEU A 5 11.34 -0.38 11.37
CA LEU A 5 10.32 -0.25 10.31
C LEU A 5 9.13 0.62 10.76
N ALA A 6 8.71 0.50 12.02
CA ALA A 6 7.63 1.33 12.57
C ALA A 6 8.01 2.82 12.66
N ALA A 7 9.26 3.14 13.04
CA ALA A 7 9.71 4.53 13.16
C ALA A 7 9.82 5.25 11.81
N SER A 8 10.18 4.53 10.72
CA SER A 8 10.27 5.12 9.38
C SER A 8 8.90 5.43 8.77
N LEU A 9 7.85 4.70 9.17
CA LEU A 9 6.47 4.91 8.72
C LEU A 9 5.81 6.16 9.32
N PHE A 10 6.22 6.58 10.53
CA PHE A 10 5.74 7.81 11.16
C PHE A 10 6.16 9.08 10.40
N TYR A 11 7.25 9.04 9.63
CA TYR A 11 7.76 10.22 8.90
C TYR A 11 6.95 10.59 7.65
N TYR A 12 6.01 9.74 7.20
CA TYR A 12 5.29 9.94 5.94
C TYR A 12 3.83 10.39 6.06
N GLY A 13 3.40 10.89 7.24
CA GLY A 13 2.05 11.43 7.41
C GLY A 13 0.92 10.40 7.22
N CYS A 14 1.21 9.12 7.27
CA CYS A 14 0.23 8.05 7.25
C CYS A 14 -0.19 7.73 8.68
N ILE A 15 -1.33 8.30 9.10
CA ILE A 15 -1.90 8.12 10.45
C ILE A 15 -2.40 6.68 10.68
N MET A 16 -2.48 5.85 9.62
CA MET A 16 -3.03 4.49 9.65
C MET A 16 -2.00 3.47 9.17
N THR A 17 -1.65 2.51 10.01
CA THR A 17 -0.81 1.36 9.63
C THR A 17 -1.62 0.32 8.87
N LEU A 18 -0.95 -0.64 8.20
CA LEU A 18 -1.63 -1.76 7.56
C LEU A 18 -2.38 -2.63 8.59
N GLU A 19 -1.84 -2.79 9.80
CA GLU A 19 -2.50 -3.49 10.89
C GLU A 19 -3.77 -2.79 11.37
N ASP A 20 -3.75 -1.46 11.49
CA ASP A 20 -4.94 -0.68 11.85
C ASP A 20 -6.01 -0.80 10.77
N LEU A 21 -5.59 -0.81 9.50
CA LEU A 21 -6.48 -1.02 8.36
C LEU A 21 -7.11 -2.42 8.41
N HIS A 22 -6.34 -3.47 8.71
CA HIS A 22 -6.86 -4.84 8.87
C HIS A 22 -7.92 -4.91 9.98
N LYS A 23 -7.59 -4.39 11.18
CA LYS A 23 -8.54 -4.36 12.31
C LYS A 23 -9.83 -3.62 11.96
N GLN A 24 -9.72 -2.50 11.24
CA GLN A 24 -10.88 -1.74 10.81
C GLN A 24 -11.73 -2.51 9.79
N VAL A 25 -11.11 -3.19 8.83
CA VAL A 25 -11.80 -4.02 7.84
C VAL A 25 -12.53 -5.18 8.50
N ASP A 26 -11.88 -5.87 9.44
CA ASP A 26 -12.48 -7.00 10.17
C ASP A 26 -13.75 -6.59 10.93
N LEU A 27 -13.77 -5.38 11.50
CA LEU A 27 -14.95 -4.83 12.16
C LEU A 27 -16.04 -4.42 11.16
N ASP A 28 -15.66 -3.75 10.08
CA ASP A 28 -16.60 -3.18 9.12
C ASP A 28 -17.26 -4.23 8.22
N LEU A 29 -16.55 -5.31 7.91
CA LEU A 29 -17.10 -6.38 7.04
C LEU A 29 -17.97 -7.38 7.80
N LYS A 30 -17.97 -7.37 9.11
CA LYS A 30 -18.85 -8.22 9.90
C LYS A 30 -20.30 -7.90 9.57
N ILE A 31 -21.10 -8.94 9.34
CA ILE A 31 -22.54 -8.83 9.06
C ILE A 31 -23.30 -9.25 10.32
N ASP A 32 -24.21 -8.40 10.78
CA ASP A 32 -25.18 -8.78 11.79
C ASP A 32 -26.34 -9.52 11.13
N ASP A 33 -26.48 -10.79 11.44
CA ASP A 33 -27.50 -11.65 10.83
C ASP A 33 -28.90 -11.42 11.40
N THR A 34 -29.03 -10.57 12.44
CA THR A 34 -30.31 -10.15 13.02
C THR A 34 -30.90 -8.90 12.38
N GLU A 35 -30.06 -8.08 11.69
CA GLU A 35 -30.43 -6.80 11.08
C GLU A 35 -30.01 -6.72 9.60
N LEU A 36 -30.37 -7.72 8.80
CA LEU A 36 -29.92 -7.88 7.41
C LEU A 36 -30.36 -6.76 6.47
N ASP A 37 -31.48 -6.11 6.74
CA ASP A 37 -31.98 -4.94 6.02
C ASP A 37 -31.05 -3.73 6.23
N LEU A 38 -30.67 -3.45 7.47
CA LEU A 38 -29.70 -2.39 7.81
C LEU A 38 -28.32 -2.67 7.21
N GLU A 39 -27.86 -3.92 7.27
CA GLU A 39 -26.60 -4.35 6.69
C GLU A 39 -26.57 -4.20 5.16
N SER A 40 -27.72 -4.40 4.49
CA SER A 40 -27.85 -4.15 3.05
C SER A 40 -27.68 -2.66 2.71
N ILE A 41 -28.35 -1.78 3.47
CA ILE A 41 -28.29 -0.31 3.28
C ILE A 41 -26.88 0.22 3.62
N ARG A 42 -26.16 -0.40 4.54
CA ARG A 42 -24.78 -0.03 4.92
C ARG A 42 -23.74 -0.31 3.82
N THR A 43 -24.01 -1.28 2.93
CA THR A 43 -23.06 -1.72 1.90
C THR A 43 -22.53 -0.58 1.00
N PRO A 44 -23.37 0.31 0.42
CA PRO A 44 -22.88 1.41 -0.40
C PRO A 44 -21.99 2.41 0.38
N GLN A 45 -22.27 2.61 1.67
CA GLN A 45 -21.50 3.48 2.54
C GLN A 45 -20.09 2.91 2.79
N LEU A 46 -20.00 1.60 3.06
CA LEU A 46 -18.74 0.89 3.18
C LEU A 46 -17.94 0.95 1.88
N HIS A 47 -18.58 0.69 0.75
CA HIS A 47 -17.94 0.77 -0.56
C HIS A 47 -17.32 2.16 -0.78
N ASN A 48 -18.07 3.23 -0.55
CA ASN A 48 -17.58 4.59 -0.71
C ASN A 48 -16.43 4.92 0.27
N LYS A 49 -16.51 4.44 1.52
CA LYS A 49 -15.43 4.59 2.52
C LYS A 49 -14.11 3.99 2.00
N TYR A 50 -14.14 2.73 1.57
CA TYR A 50 -12.95 2.02 1.12
C TYR A 50 -12.46 2.48 -0.25
N LEU A 51 -13.34 2.92 -1.13
CA LEU A 51 -12.98 3.54 -2.41
C LEU A 51 -12.18 4.84 -2.20
N LYS A 52 -12.59 5.68 -1.24
CA LYS A 52 -11.84 6.90 -0.88
C LYS A 52 -10.44 6.56 -0.34
N LEU A 53 -10.33 5.53 0.52
CA LEU A 53 -9.03 5.06 1.03
C LEU A 53 -8.15 4.52 -0.11
N TYR A 54 -8.71 3.70 -0.98
CA TYR A 54 -8.01 3.18 -2.15
C TYR A 54 -7.47 4.31 -3.04
N THR A 55 -8.30 5.29 -3.36
CA THR A 55 -7.88 6.44 -4.17
C THR A 55 -6.74 7.21 -3.51
N LYS A 56 -6.84 7.45 -2.19
CA LYS A 56 -5.77 8.13 -1.43
C LYS A 56 -4.44 7.37 -1.52
N PHE A 57 -4.45 6.06 -1.22
CA PHE A 57 -3.24 5.25 -1.23
C PHE A 57 -2.69 5.03 -2.65
N SER A 58 -3.54 4.93 -3.66
CA SER A 58 -3.15 4.84 -5.06
C SER A 58 -2.37 6.07 -5.53
N LEU A 59 -2.81 7.27 -5.14
CA LEU A 59 -2.08 8.52 -5.43
C LEU A 59 -0.73 8.57 -4.69
N GLN A 60 -0.68 8.12 -3.43
CA GLN A 60 0.56 8.03 -2.67
C GLN A 60 1.53 7.01 -3.28
N TYR A 61 1.03 5.86 -3.73
CA TYR A 61 1.83 4.86 -4.43
C TYR A 61 2.44 5.41 -5.71
N LYS A 62 1.63 6.12 -6.52
CA LYS A 62 2.13 6.77 -7.74
C LYS A 62 3.26 7.74 -7.42
N LYS A 63 3.08 8.60 -6.42
CA LYS A 63 4.11 9.53 -5.98
C LYS A 63 5.39 8.81 -5.52
N ALA A 64 5.25 7.77 -4.70
CA ALA A 64 6.41 7.00 -4.23
C ALA A 64 7.17 6.32 -5.37
N LYS A 65 6.47 5.87 -6.41
CA LYS A 65 7.08 5.32 -7.63
C LYS A 65 7.85 6.38 -8.42
N ASP A 66 7.31 7.60 -8.52
CA ASP A 66 7.99 8.71 -9.19
C ASP A 66 9.23 9.15 -8.38
N ASP A 67 9.11 9.22 -7.05
CA ASP A 67 10.23 9.49 -6.12
C ASP A 67 11.33 8.43 -6.29
N TYR A 68 10.98 7.13 -6.30
CA TYR A 68 11.94 6.04 -6.54
C TYR A 68 12.68 6.22 -7.87
N SER A 69 11.97 6.52 -8.95
CA SER A 69 12.57 6.70 -10.27
C SER A 69 13.57 7.87 -10.28
N THR A 70 13.27 8.93 -9.53
CA THR A 70 14.16 10.10 -9.38
C THR A 70 15.43 9.74 -8.62
N VAL A 71 15.28 9.06 -7.48
CA VAL A 71 16.43 8.57 -6.67
C VAL A 71 17.26 7.59 -7.49
N TYR A 72 16.62 6.66 -8.20
CA TYR A 72 17.30 5.70 -9.05
C TYR A 72 18.19 6.37 -10.11
N LYS A 73 17.64 7.37 -10.83
CA LYS A 73 18.41 8.13 -11.82
C LYS A 73 19.60 8.83 -11.18
N PHE A 74 19.39 9.51 -10.05
CA PHE A 74 20.45 10.22 -9.34
C PHE A 74 21.59 9.28 -8.91
N LYS A 75 21.24 8.12 -8.31
CA LYS A 75 22.22 7.13 -7.86
C LYS A 75 22.93 6.44 -9.04
N TRP A 76 22.21 6.22 -10.13
CA TRP A 76 22.83 5.67 -11.34
C TRP A 76 23.88 6.64 -11.93
N GLU A 77 23.56 7.93 -12.02
CA GLU A 77 24.50 8.95 -12.47
C GLU A 77 25.72 9.02 -11.54
N TYR A 78 25.49 8.95 -10.23
CA TYR A 78 26.54 8.97 -9.20
C TYR A 78 27.50 7.78 -9.35
N TYR A 79 26.99 6.55 -9.39
CA TYR A 79 27.85 5.37 -9.52
C TYR A 79 28.48 5.21 -10.90
N CYS A 80 27.93 5.85 -11.93
CA CYS A 80 28.54 5.91 -13.26
C CYS A 80 29.60 7.02 -13.43
N GLY A 81 29.89 7.82 -12.41
CA GLY A 81 30.81 8.93 -12.51
C GLY A 81 30.32 10.12 -13.33
N LYS A 82 28.97 10.28 -13.43
CA LYS A 82 28.31 11.31 -14.26
C LYS A 82 27.65 12.43 -13.46
N SER A 83 27.68 12.37 -12.13
CA SER A 83 27.16 13.42 -11.27
C SER A 83 28.03 14.67 -11.33
N ALA A 84 27.47 15.81 -10.90
CA ALA A 84 28.19 17.06 -10.81
C ALA A 84 29.38 16.97 -9.80
N PRO A 85 30.46 17.70 -10.01
CA PRO A 85 31.66 17.64 -9.14
C PRO A 85 31.36 17.91 -7.67
N GLU A 86 30.38 18.75 -7.37
CA GLU A 86 29.96 19.11 -6.02
C GLU A 86 29.44 17.88 -5.26
N VAL A 87 28.70 16.97 -5.94
CA VAL A 87 28.18 15.72 -5.36
C VAL A 87 29.31 14.82 -4.88
N TYR A 88 30.44 14.76 -5.63
CA TYR A 88 31.61 13.97 -5.26
C TYR A 88 32.48 14.65 -4.21
N GLN A 89 32.38 15.98 -4.06
CA GLN A 89 33.02 16.70 -2.94
C GLN A 89 32.35 16.39 -1.62
N GLU A 90 31.00 16.31 -1.61
CA GLU A 90 30.23 15.99 -0.42
C GLU A 90 30.28 14.49 -0.09
N ASN A 91 30.20 13.65 -1.10
CA ASN A 91 30.20 12.18 -0.97
C ASN A 91 31.24 11.59 -1.96
N PRO A 92 32.49 11.44 -1.55
CA PRO A 92 33.56 10.94 -2.42
C PRO A 92 33.30 9.49 -2.87
N PHE A 93 33.47 9.21 -4.16
CA PHE A 93 33.37 7.88 -4.73
C PHE A 93 34.47 7.70 -5.81
N ASP A 94 35.59 7.15 -5.39
CA ASP A 94 36.80 7.05 -6.23
C ASP A 94 36.90 5.73 -7.03
N LEU A 95 35.87 4.88 -6.96
CA LEU A 95 35.87 3.60 -7.66
C LEU A 95 35.44 3.77 -9.12
N LYS A 96 36.25 3.21 -10.04
CA LYS A 96 35.84 3.06 -11.44
C LYS A 96 35.02 1.81 -11.62
N VAL A 97 33.69 1.94 -11.58
CA VAL A 97 32.76 0.84 -11.73
C VAL A 97 32.47 0.60 -13.21
N LEU A 98 32.54 -0.66 -13.65
CA LEU A 98 32.10 -1.03 -14.99
C LEU A 98 30.57 -0.85 -15.08
N LYS A 99 30.07 -0.44 -16.24
CA LYS A 99 28.62 -0.25 -16.44
C LYS A 99 27.82 -1.52 -16.14
N SER A 100 28.41 -2.70 -16.39
CA SER A 100 27.82 -4.00 -16.05
C SER A 100 27.63 -4.22 -14.56
N ASP A 101 28.43 -3.56 -13.71
CA ASP A 101 28.50 -3.84 -12.27
C ASP A 101 27.79 -2.75 -11.44
N VAL A 102 27.35 -1.67 -12.08
CA VAL A 102 26.63 -0.55 -11.42
C VAL A 102 25.40 -1.02 -10.67
N TYR A 103 24.71 -2.05 -11.18
CA TYR A 103 23.51 -2.62 -10.52
C TYR A 103 23.80 -3.17 -9.11
N ILE A 104 25.03 -3.65 -8.85
CA ILE A 104 25.44 -4.18 -7.53
C ILE A 104 25.40 -3.04 -6.50
N TYR A 105 25.94 -1.87 -6.87
CA TYR A 105 25.95 -0.69 -6.00
C TYR A 105 24.56 -0.11 -5.82
N LEU A 106 23.74 -0.05 -6.88
CA LEU A 106 22.35 0.41 -6.82
C LEU A 106 21.52 -0.47 -5.89
N ASN A 107 21.64 -1.80 -6.01
CA ASN A 107 20.90 -2.72 -5.15
C ASN A 107 21.31 -2.65 -3.68
N ALA A 108 22.55 -2.26 -3.39
CA ALA A 108 23.09 -2.10 -2.04
C ALA A 108 22.89 -0.69 -1.46
N ASP A 109 22.43 0.30 -2.27
CA ASP A 109 22.24 1.67 -1.84
C ASP A 109 21.05 1.78 -0.86
N ALA A 110 21.32 2.25 0.36
CA ALA A 110 20.34 2.31 1.44
C ALA A 110 19.17 3.26 1.14
N GLU A 111 19.43 4.38 0.46
CA GLU A 111 18.40 5.35 0.11
C GLU A 111 17.47 4.80 -0.98
N LEU A 112 18.05 4.10 -1.95
CA LEU A 112 17.29 3.44 -3.00
C LEU A 112 16.44 2.29 -2.45
N GLN A 113 17.00 1.48 -1.53
CA GLN A 113 16.26 0.42 -0.83
C GLN A 113 15.10 0.99 0.00
N GLN A 114 15.31 2.12 0.66
CA GLN A 114 14.25 2.78 1.42
C GLN A 114 13.12 3.29 0.52
N ALA A 115 13.46 3.87 -0.61
CA ALA A 115 12.47 4.33 -1.60
C ALA A 115 11.70 3.16 -2.21
N ASP A 116 12.36 2.04 -2.50
CA ASP A 116 11.76 0.80 -3.00
C ASP A 116 10.80 0.17 -1.97
N GLN A 117 11.23 0.04 -0.72
CA GLN A 117 10.39 -0.47 0.37
C GLN A 117 9.12 0.35 0.55
N LYS A 118 9.23 1.69 0.43
CA LYS A 118 8.08 2.58 0.53
C LYS A 118 7.07 2.36 -0.60
N GLN A 119 7.53 2.29 -1.85
CA GLN A 119 6.61 2.05 -2.97
C GLN A 119 5.97 0.65 -2.88
N GLU A 120 6.72 -0.39 -2.51
CA GLU A 120 6.19 -1.74 -2.37
C GLU A 120 5.16 -1.84 -1.23
N TYR A 121 5.41 -1.19 -0.08
CA TYR A 121 4.43 -1.11 1.00
C TYR A 121 3.10 -0.49 0.54
N LEU A 122 3.15 0.66 -0.13
CA LEU A 122 1.95 1.34 -0.64
C LEU A 122 1.22 0.50 -1.69
N LYS A 123 1.95 -0.23 -2.52
CA LYS A 123 1.39 -1.18 -3.49
C LYS A 123 0.63 -2.32 -2.79
N GLN A 124 1.19 -2.87 -1.70
CA GLN A 124 0.52 -3.90 -0.91
C GLN A 124 -0.76 -3.38 -0.26
N VAL A 125 -0.75 -2.14 0.26
CA VAL A 125 -1.97 -1.48 0.78
C VAL A 125 -3.04 -1.34 -0.31
N CYS A 126 -2.66 -0.90 -1.52
CA CYS A 126 -3.59 -0.78 -2.64
C CYS A 126 -4.19 -2.14 -3.03
N ASN A 127 -3.35 -3.18 -3.17
CA ASN A 127 -3.80 -4.54 -3.49
C ASN A 127 -4.77 -5.10 -2.43
N TYR A 128 -4.50 -4.81 -1.16
CA TYR A 128 -5.40 -5.20 -0.07
C TYR A 128 -6.75 -4.49 -0.19
N LEU A 129 -6.75 -3.17 -0.38
CA LEU A 129 -7.99 -2.39 -0.52
C LEU A 129 -8.82 -2.81 -1.75
N GLU A 130 -8.18 -3.19 -2.86
CA GLU A 130 -8.89 -3.75 -4.02
C GLU A 130 -9.63 -5.05 -3.66
N ARG A 131 -9.00 -5.92 -2.86
CA ARG A 131 -9.65 -7.16 -2.38
C ARG A 131 -10.84 -6.85 -1.47
N VAL A 132 -10.66 -5.89 -0.54
CA VAL A 132 -11.73 -5.42 0.35
C VAL A 132 -12.92 -4.88 -0.45
N LEU A 133 -12.67 -4.08 -1.49
CA LEU A 133 -13.74 -3.55 -2.36
C LEU A 133 -14.49 -4.68 -3.09
N ARG A 134 -13.80 -5.74 -3.52
CA ARG A 134 -14.45 -6.93 -4.11
C ARG A 134 -15.33 -7.66 -3.10
N GLU A 135 -14.86 -7.83 -1.87
CA GLU A 135 -15.65 -8.44 -0.80
C GLU A 135 -16.90 -7.61 -0.47
N ILE A 136 -16.78 -6.27 -0.43
CA ILE A 136 -17.93 -5.40 -0.23
C ILE A 136 -18.95 -5.54 -1.39
N ASN A 137 -18.49 -5.71 -2.63
CA ASN A 137 -19.39 -5.96 -3.76
C ASN A 137 -20.13 -7.30 -3.63
N ASN A 138 -19.47 -8.34 -3.09
CA ASN A 138 -20.06 -9.65 -2.85
C ASN A 138 -21.00 -9.66 -1.63
N ARG A 139 -20.91 -8.67 -0.74
CA ARG A 139 -21.66 -8.59 0.51
C ARG A 139 -23.18 -8.68 0.31
N ASN A 140 -23.71 -8.00 -0.71
CA ASN A 140 -25.15 -8.03 -1.00
C ASN A 140 -25.63 -9.43 -1.38
N TRP A 141 -24.80 -10.19 -2.09
CA TRP A 141 -25.11 -11.59 -2.42
C TRP A 141 -25.13 -12.47 -1.17
N ASN A 142 -24.17 -12.28 -0.26
CA ASN A 142 -24.13 -13.00 1.02
C ASN A 142 -25.37 -12.70 1.88
N ILE A 143 -25.78 -11.42 1.97
CA ILE A 143 -26.98 -11.00 2.68
C ILE A 143 -28.23 -11.65 2.06
N LYS A 144 -28.36 -11.61 0.74
CA LYS A 144 -29.50 -12.24 0.03
C LYS A 144 -29.58 -13.74 0.31
N ASN A 145 -28.46 -14.46 0.21
CA ASN A 145 -28.42 -15.89 0.50
C ASN A 145 -28.80 -16.19 1.96
N THR A 146 -28.36 -15.36 2.90
CA THR A 146 -28.71 -15.52 4.32
C THR A 146 -30.20 -15.34 4.52
N ILE A 147 -30.84 -14.37 3.84
CA ILE A 147 -32.28 -14.16 3.89
C ILE A 147 -33.04 -15.39 3.30
N GLU A 148 -32.60 -15.88 2.14
CA GLU A 148 -33.21 -17.06 1.51
C GLU A 148 -33.07 -18.32 2.39
N TRP A 149 -31.92 -18.51 3.03
CA TRP A 149 -31.70 -19.59 3.97
C TRP A 149 -32.62 -19.51 5.20
N LYS A 150 -32.77 -18.30 5.77
CA LYS A 150 -33.67 -18.08 6.90
C LYS A 150 -35.15 -18.38 6.54
N LYS A 151 -35.60 -17.96 5.35
CA LYS A 151 -36.95 -18.30 4.84
C LYS A 151 -37.13 -19.81 4.72
N PHE A 152 -36.17 -20.52 4.14
CA PHE A 152 -36.21 -21.97 4.00
C PHE A 152 -36.33 -22.68 5.36
N ILE A 153 -35.58 -22.24 6.40
CA ILE A 153 -35.66 -22.83 7.73
C ILE A 153 -37.04 -22.58 8.39
N HIS A 154 -37.63 -21.41 8.15
CA HIS A 154 -38.91 -21.02 8.75
C HIS A 154 -40.13 -21.50 7.96
N GLY A 155 -39.94 -22.17 6.81
CA GLY A 155 -41.00 -22.76 6.00
C GLY A 155 -41.82 -21.73 5.20
N GLU A 156 -41.23 -20.58 4.90
CA GLU A 156 -41.79 -19.53 4.06
C GLU A 156 -41.38 -19.66 2.58
#